data_16f445ba23f045d1875b5ba2edd67833
#
_entry.id   16f445ba23f045d1875b5ba2edd67833
#
_cell.length_a   1.000
_cell.length_b   1.000
_cell.length_c   1.000
_cell.angle_alpha   90.00
_cell.angle_beta   90.00
_cell.angle_gamma   90.00
#
_symmetry.space_group_name_H-M   'P 1'
#
loop_
_entity.id
_entity.type
_entity.pdbx_description
1 polymer ?
#
loop_
_entity_poly.entity_id
_entity_poly.type
_entity_poly.pdbx_seq_one_letter_code
_entity_poly.pdbx_strand_id
1 'polypeptide(L)'
;MSTIDEQMVVAHFIVSDDVERSRRFYTEVLGGKTVISGESNDDVTYVALANSWVIINVGGGPTDDKPTVTLETPPDPDRVSSFLNIRVADIHAVYELWSARGAQFLTPPREHETELRCYIRDPDGYLIEVGQTTLPRGWRPTSAPV
;
A
#
# COMPACT_ATOMS: atom_id res chain seq x y z
N MET A 1 15.30 -3.52 27.68
CA MET A 1 14.04 -4.24 27.51
C MET A 1 13.04 -3.34 26.78
N SER A 2 12.56 -3.78 25.63
CA SER A 2 11.65 -2.99 24.82
C SER A 2 10.28 -2.87 25.49
N THR A 3 9.68 -1.69 25.37
CA THR A 3 8.28 -1.48 25.76
C THR A 3 7.36 -2.14 24.71
N ILE A 4 6.08 -2.27 25.04
CA ILE A 4 5.09 -2.79 24.09
C ILE A 4 5.06 -1.92 22.83
N ASP A 5 5.17 -0.60 22.98
CA ASP A 5 5.15 0.33 21.86
C ASP A 5 6.34 0.12 20.91
N GLU A 6 7.51 -0.18 21.46
CA GLU A 6 8.71 -0.43 20.65
C GLU A 6 8.65 -1.76 19.89
N GLN A 7 7.77 -2.67 20.30
CA GLN A 7 7.57 -3.97 19.67
C GLN A 7 6.46 -3.93 18.63
N MET A 8 5.79 -2.79 18.48
CA MET A 8 4.64 -2.66 17.59
C MET A 8 5.09 -2.43 16.15
N VAL A 9 4.50 -3.16 15.21
CA VAL A 9 4.74 -2.99 13.77
C VAL A 9 3.38 -2.75 13.10
N VAL A 10 3.31 -1.74 12.28
CA VAL A 10 2.10 -1.43 11.51
C VAL A 10 2.20 -2.08 10.14
N ALA A 11 1.19 -2.84 9.77
CA ALA A 11 1.08 -3.45 8.45
C ALA A 11 -0.23 -3.03 7.80
N HIS A 12 -0.28 -3.08 6.47
CA HIS A 12 -1.47 -2.75 5.70
C HIS A 12 -2.07 -4.05 5.14
N PHE A 13 -3.31 -4.34 5.53
CA PHE A 13 -4.01 -5.54 5.08
C PHE A 13 -4.94 -5.17 3.93
N ILE A 14 -4.89 -5.95 2.86
CA ILE A 14 -5.81 -5.81 1.73
C ILE A 14 -6.45 -7.14 1.36
N VAL A 15 -7.65 -7.07 0.84
CA VAL A 15 -8.37 -8.20 0.27
C VAL A 15 -8.13 -8.19 -1.25
N SER A 16 -7.83 -9.32 -1.83
CA SER A 16 -7.61 -9.43 -3.26
C SER A 16 -8.45 -10.56 -3.87
N ASP A 17 -8.99 -10.32 -5.05
CA ASP A 17 -9.67 -11.35 -5.83
C ASP A 17 -8.67 -12.27 -6.55
N ASP A 18 -7.42 -11.84 -6.65
CA ASP A 18 -6.33 -12.58 -7.28
C ASP A 18 -5.03 -12.22 -6.56
N VAL A 19 -4.69 -13.01 -5.55
CA VAL A 19 -3.56 -12.75 -4.66
C VAL A 19 -2.24 -12.69 -5.43
N GLU A 20 -2.03 -13.56 -6.42
CA GLU A 20 -0.80 -13.57 -7.21
C GLU A 20 -0.66 -12.31 -8.08
N ARG A 21 -1.76 -11.84 -8.67
CA ARG A 21 -1.77 -10.58 -9.42
C ARG A 21 -1.43 -9.41 -8.51
N SER A 22 -1.99 -9.40 -7.33
CA SER A 22 -1.73 -8.37 -6.31
C SER A 22 -0.28 -8.40 -5.85
N ARG A 23 0.24 -9.60 -5.55
CA ARG A 23 1.65 -9.78 -5.16
C ARG A 23 2.60 -9.21 -6.22
N ARG A 24 2.33 -9.51 -7.49
CA ARG A 24 3.16 -9.00 -8.59
C ARG A 24 3.12 -7.49 -8.70
N PHE A 25 1.97 -6.87 -8.48
CA PHE A 25 1.87 -5.42 -8.47
C PHE A 25 2.75 -4.80 -7.38
N TYR A 26 2.62 -5.29 -6.15
CA TYR A 26 3.38 -4.73 -5.02
C TYR A 26 4.88 -5.02 -5.10
N THR A 27 5.28 -6.06 -5.81
CA THR A 27 6.71 -6.38 -6.00
C THR A 27 7.27 -5.78 -7.30
N GLU A 28 6.66 -6.07 -8.44
CA GLU A 28 7.20 -5.70 -9.75
C GLU A 28 6.99 -4.22 -10.08
N VAL A 29 5.89 -3.63 -9.62
CA VAL A 29 5.60 -2.21 -9.87
C VAL A 29 6.14 -1.35 -8.73
N LEU A 30 5.75 -1.63 -7.50
CA LEU A 30 6.12 -0.80 -6.34
C LEU A 30 7.49 -1.13 -5.74
N GLY A 31 8.09 -2.24 -6.13
CA GLY A 31 9.45 -2.59 -5.69
C GLY A 31 9.54 -3.32 -4.36
N GLY A 32 8.42 -3.84 -3.86
CA GLY A 32 8.40 -4.66 -2.64
C GLY A 32 9.03 -6.03 -2.86
N LYS A 33 9.18 -6.77 -1.77
CA LYS A 33 9.74 -8.12 -1.79
C LYS A 33 8.79 -9.08 -1.10
N THR A 34 8.52 -10.21 -1.74
CA THR A 34 7.73 -11.28 -1.13
C THR A 34 8.50 -11.86 0.05
N VAL A 35 7.90 -11.84 1.23
CA VAL A 35 8.46 -12.41 2.46
C VAL A 35 7.91 -13.80 2.71
N ILE A 36 6.59 -13.93 2.60
CA ILE A 36 5.88 -15.20 2.74
C ILE A 36 4.90 -15.28 1.58
N SER A 37 4.88 -16.43 0.91
CA SER A 37 3.94 -16.72 -0.16
C SER A 37 3.39 -18.12 0.06
N GLY A 38 2.07 -18.26 -0.04
CA GLY A 38 1.44 -19.56 0.01
C GLY A 38 1.63 -20.36 -1.27
N GLU A 39 1.18 -21.61 -1.25
CA GLU A 39 1.31 -22.53 -2.38
C GLU A 39 0.21 -22.32 -3.42
N SER A 40 -0.89 -21.67 -3.05
CA SER A 40 -2.01 -21.40 -3.94
C SER A 40 -2.35 -19.92 -3.97
N ASN A 41 -3.13 -19.51 -4.98
CA ASN A 41 -3.60 -18.13 -5.12
C ASN A 41 -4.62 -17.73 -4.03
N ASP A 42 -5.08 -18.68 -3.24
CA ASP A 42 -5.98 -18.43 -2.12
C ASP A 42 -5.24 -18.25 -0.79
N ASP A 43 -3.93 -18.45 -0.80
CA ASP A 43 -3.12 -18.35 0.41
C ASP A 43 -2.66 -16.91 0.67
N VAL A 44 -2.55 -16.59 1.96
CA VAL A 44 -2.05 -15.28 2.37
C VAL A 44 -0.61 -15.06 1.90
N THR A 45 -0.34 -13.86 1.43
CA THR A 45 0.99 -13.44 0.99
C THR A 45 1.38 -12.17 1.74
N TYR A 46 2.63 -12.11 2.19
CA TYR A 46 3.21 -10.93 2.83
C TYR A 46 4.27 -10.33 1.91
N VAL A 47 4.14 -9.06 1.61
CA VAL A 47 5.11 -8.29 0.82
C VAL A 47 5.71 -7.21 1.69
N ALA A 48 7.04 -7.23 1.86
CA ALA A 48 7.74 -6.13 2.50
C ALA A 48 7.81 -4.96 1.52
N LEU A 49 7.29 -3.80 1.91
CA LEU A 49 7.27 -2.60 1.10
C LEU A 49 7.77 -1.43 1.94
N ALA A 50 8.93 -0.87 1.56
CA ALA A 50 9.57 0.19 2.32
C ALA A 50 9.70 -0.19 3.81
N ASN A 51 9.11 0.57 4.70
CA ASN A 51 9.19 0.35 6.16
C ASN A 51 7.99 -0.42 6.72
N SER A 52 7.17 -1.02 5.88
CA SER A 52 5.95 -1.69 6.31
C SER A 52 5.75 -2.99 5.54
N TRP A 53 4.68 -3.67 5.85
CA TRP A 53 4.26 -4.88 5.17
C TRP A 53 2.87 -4.68 4.58
N VAL A 54 2.66 -5.24 3.40
CA VAL A 54 1.34 -5.40 2.81
C VAL A 54 0.97 -6.87 2.95
N ILE A 55 -0.14 -7.13 3.63
CA ILE A 55 -0.69 -8.46 3.81
C ILE A 55 -1.82 -8.63 2.81
N ILE A 56 -1.67 -9.58 1.91
CA ILE A 56 -2.62 -9.81 0.83
C ILE A 56 -3.35 -11.13 1.09
N ASN A 57 -4.66 -11.08 1.18
CA ASN A 57 -5.46 -12.26 1.45
C ASN A 57 -6.74 -12.25 0.62
N VAL A 58 -7.35 -13.41 0.46
CA VAL A 58 -8.66 -13.51 -0.17
C VAL A 58 -9.74 -12.99 0.77
N GLY A 59 -10.87 -12.61 0.21
CA GLY A 59 -12.02 -12.18 0.97
C GLY A 59 -12.75 -13.32 1.64
N GLY A 60 -13.82 -12.99 2.31
CA GLY A 60 -14.70 -13.94 2.95
C GLY A 60 -15.08 -13.52 4.36
N GLY A 61 -15.79 -14.38 5.02
CA GLY A 61 -16.28 -14.15 6.37
C GLY A 61 -17.80 -14.14 6.42
N PRO A 62 -18.41 -13.89 7.61
CA PRO A 62 -17.76 -13.67 8.92
C PRO A 62 -17.00 -14.86 9.48
N THR A 63 -16.15 -14.57 10.46
CA THR A 63 -15.39 -15.59 11.20
C THR A 63 -15.61 -15.42 12.70
N ASP A 64 -15.13 -16.38 13.51
CA ASP A 64 -15.34 -16.35 14.95
C ASP A 64 -14.74 -15.11 15.62
N ASP A 65 -13.63 -14.62 15.11
CA ASP A 65 -12.91 -13.45 15.65
C ASP A 65 -13.40 -12.11 15.09
N LYS A 66 -14.27 -12.14 14.09
CA LYS A 66 -14.94 -10.96 13.52
C LYS A 66 -16.33 -11.36 13.02
N PRO A 67 -17.24 -11.63 13.95
CA PRO A 67 -18.49 -12.34 13.66
C PRO A 67 -19.50 -11.55 12.81
N THR A 68 -19.29 -10.27 12.58
CA THR A 68 -20.20 -9.43 11.78
C THR A 68 -19.51 -8.83 10.55
N VAL A 69 -18.27 -9.20 10.29
CA VAL A 69 -17.45 -8.55 9.24
C VAL A 69 -17.22 -9.51 8.08
N THR A 70 -17.56 -9.06 6.90
CA THR A 70 -17.17 -9.69 5.63
C THR A 70 -16.05 -8.89 5.00
N LEU A 71 -14.99 -9.61 4.61
CA LEU A 71 -13.86 -9.01 3.89
C LEU A 71 -14.11 -9.14 2.39
N GLU A 72 -14.03 -8.01 1.69
CA GLU A 72 -14.22 -7.97 0.25
C GLU A 72 -13.34 -6.90 -0.39
N THR A 73 -13.10 -7.02 -1.69
CA THR A 73 -12.46 -5.96 -2.46
C THR A 73 -13.35 -4.72 -2.50
N PRO A 74 -12.82 -3.53 -2.82
CA PRO A 74 -13.64 -2.32 -2.85
C PRO A 74 -14.86 -2.49 -3.78
N PRO A 75 -16.10 -2.44 -3.24
CA PRO A 75 -17.29 -2.55 -4.07
C PRO A 75 -17.48 -1.34 -4.98
N ASP A 76 -16.97 -0.18 -4.55
CA ASP A 76 -16.95 1.04 -5.35
C ASP A 76 -15.58 1.70 -5.16
N PRO A 77 -14.67 1.58 -6.14
CA PRO A 77 -13.32 2.14 -6.03
C PRO A 77 -13.28 3.67 -5.91
N ASP A 78 -14.36 4.35 -6.26
CA ASP A 78 -14.46 5.80 -6.18
C ASP A 78 -14.98 6.30 -4.83
N ARG A 79 -15.37 5.39 -3.93
CA ARG A 79 -15.82 5.72 -2.58
C ARG A 79 -14.87 5.13 -1.56
N VAL A 80 -13.94 5.97 -1.10
CA VAL A 80 -12.78 5.53 -0.32
C VAL A 80 -12.78 6.23 1.02
N SER A 81 -12.65 5.46 2.09
CA SER A 81 -12.56 5.99 3.46
C SER A 81 -11.15 5.86 4.07
N SER A 82 -10.28 5.08 3.46
CA SER A 82 -8.93 4.85 3.93
C SER A 82 -8.06 4.39 2.76
N PHE A 83 -6.79 4.74 2.75
CA PHE A 83 -5.88 4.32 1.68
C PHE A 83 -4.43 4.28 2.17
N LEU A 84 -3.63 3.49 1.49
CA LEU A 84 -2.19 3.44 1.70
C LEU A 84 -1.57 4.74 1.19
N ASN A 85 -0.73 5.36 2.01
CA ASN A 85 -0.04 6.60 1.66
C ASN A 85 1.46 6.34 1.66
N ILE A 86 2.08 6.47 0.49
CA ILE A 86 3.51 6.22 0.31
C ILE A 86 4.20 7.56 0.13
N ARG A 87 5.12 7.88 1.06
CA ARG A 87 5.89 9.11 0.99
C ARG A 87 7.24 8.83 0.33
N VAL A 88 7.60 9.63 -0.66
CA VAL A 88 8.81 9.44 -1.47
C VAL A 88 9.66 10.70 -1.50
N ALA A 89 10.95 10.55 -1.79
CA ALA A 89 11.89 11.66 -1.84
C ALA A 89 11.81 12.43 -3.16
N ASP A 90 11.51 11.74 -4.27
CA ASP A 90 11.43 12.34 -5.61
C ASP A 90 10.23 11.74 -6.35
N ILE A 91 9.10 12.44 -6.26
CA ILE A 91 7.84 11.95 -6.82
C ILE A 91 7.87 11.88 -8.35
N HIS A 92 8.59 12.77 -9.02
CA HIS A 92 8.66 12.74 -10.47
C HIS A 92 9.43 11.52 -10.98
N ALA A 93 10.52 11.16 -10.30
CA ALA A 93 11.26 9.94 -10.61
C ALA A 93 10.41 8.69 -10.36
N VAL A 94 9.67 8.66 -9.25
CA VAL A 94 8.77 7.55 -8.92
C VAL A 94 7.64 7.45 -9.94
N TYR A 95 7.03 8.56 -10.30
CA TYR A 95 5.98 8.61 -11.31
C TYR A 95 6.45 7.99 -12.65
N GLU A 96 7.62 8.39 -13.11
CA GLU A 96 8.17 7.86 -14.36
C GLU A 96 8.50 6.37 -14.26
N LEU A 97 9.17 5.97 -13.17
CA LEU A 97 9.57 4.58 -12.98
C LEU A 97 8.36 3.65 -12.85
N TRP A 98 7.40 4.00 -12.01
CA TRP A 98 6.23 3.16 -11.81
C TRP A 98 5.31 3.13 -13.01
N SER A 99 5.19 4.25 -13.74
CA SER A 99 4.45 4.28 -15.01
C SER A 99 5.08 3.33 -16.03
N ALA A 100 6.41 3.31 -16.12
CA ALA A 100 7.14 2.41 -17.01
C ALA A 100 6.93 0.93 -16.62
N ARG A 101 6.68 0.66 -15.35
CA ARG A 101 6.39 -0.69 -14.84
C ARG A 101 4.91 -1.07 -14.93
N GLY A 102 4.06 -0.18 -15.43
CA GLY A 102 2.65 -0.45 -15.67
C GLY A 102 1.67 0.15 -14.67
N ALA A 103 2.12 0.95 -13.71
CA ALA A 103 1.20 1.64 -12.81
C ALA A 103 0.33 2.63 -13.59
N GLN A 104 -0.95 2.68 -13.20
CA GLN A 104 -1.90 3.62 -13.79
C GLN A 104 -2.18 4.74 -12.80
N PHE A 105 -1.62 5.91 -13.07
CA PHE A 105 -1.85 7.10 -12.27
C PHE A 105 -3.14 7.80 -12.69
N LEU A 106 -3.90 8.29 -11.71
CA LEU A 106 -5.10 9.06 -11.97
C LEU A 106 -4.76 10.39 -12.64
N THR A 107 -3.66 11.02 -12.21
CA THR A 107 -3.09 12.22 -12.80
C THR A 107 -1.57 12.18 -12.63
N PRO A 108 -0.83 12.99 -13.38
CA PRO A 108 0.57 13.26 -13.01
C PRO A 108 0.65 13.93 -11.64
N PRO A 109 1.84 13.98 -11.02
CA PRO A 109 2.00 14.68 -9.75
C PRO A 109 1.53 16.13 -9.83
N ARG A 110 0.79 16.56 -8.81
CA ARG A 110 0.25 17.91 -8.70
C ARG A 110 0.77 18.59 -7.46
N GLU A 111 1.05 19.88 -7.60
CA GLU A 111 1.55 20.68 -6.51
C GLU A 111 0.41 21.14 -5.61
N HIS A 112 0.65 21.03 -4.32
CA HIS A 112 -0.20 21.55 -3.25
C HIS A 112 0.69 22.40 -2.31
N GLU A 113 0.08 23.07 -1.36
CA GLU A 113 0.81 24.03 -0.51
C GLU A 113 2.03 23.43 0.19
N THR A 114 1.92 22.21 0.70
CA THR A 114 2.95 21.55 1.51
C THR A 114 3.50 20.27 0.89
N GLU A 115 3.04 19.92 -0.29
CA GLU A 115 3.42 18.66 -0.92
C GLU A 115 3.15 18.61 -2.42
N LEU A 116 3.80 17.66 -3.07
CA LEU A 116 3.41 17.16 -4.37
C LEU A 116 2.76 15.80 -4.16
N ARG A 117 1.66 15.51 -4.86
CA ARG A 117 1.02 14.20 -4.72
C ARG A 117 0.31 13.75 -6.01
N CYS A 118 0.16 12.46 -6.11
CA CYS A 118 -0.65 11.80 -7.12
C CYS A 118 -1.18 10.50 -6.56
N TYR A 119 -2.07 9.86 -7.30
CA TYR A 119 -2.73 8.64 -6.87
C TYR A 119 -2.63 7.57 -7.95
N ILE A 120 -2.51 6.34 -7.52
CA ILE A 120 -2.61 5.16 -8.38
C ILE A 120 -3.69 4.23 -7.83
N ARG A 121 -4.08 3.27 -8.65
CA ARG A 121 -4.91 2.16 -8.21
C ARG A 121 -4.11 0.87 -8.24
N ASP A 122 -4.34 0.02 -7.26
CA ASP A 122 -3.83 -1.33 -7.34
C ASP A 122 -4.75 -2.20 -8.20
N PRO A 123 -4.38 -3.47 -8.50
CA PRO A 123 -5.20 -4.31 -9.39
C PRO A 123 -6.61 -4.60 -8.91
N ASP A 124 -6.87 -4.52 -7.60
CA ASP A 124 -8.19 -4.73 -7.03
C ASP A 124 -9.00 -3.44 -6.87
N GLY A 125 -8.42 -2.30 -7.26
CA GLY A 125 -9.09 -1.01 -7.22
C GLY A 125 -8.79 -0.18 -5.97
N TYR A 126 -7.89 -0.62 -5.09
CA TYR A 126 -7.48 0.17 -3.93
C TYR A 126 -6.75 1.43 -4.37
N LEU A 127 -7.16 2.54 -3.78
CA LEU A 127 -6.48 3.82 -3.98
C LEU A 127 -5.17 3.84 -3.18
N ILE A 128 -4.11 4.34 -3.80
CA ILE A 128 -2.82 4.54 -3.14
C ILE A 128 -2.36 5.97 -3.43
N GLU A 129 -2.05 6.72 -2.39
CA GLU A 129 -1.45 8.05 -2.56
C GLU A 129 0.07 7.92 -2.63
N VAL A 130 0.66 8.66 -3.55
CA VAL A 130 2.11 8.85 -3.63
C VAL A 130 2.39 10.33 -3.41
N GLY A 131 3.18 10.66 -2.42
CA GLY A 131 3.40 12.04 -2.03
C GLY A 131 4.85 12.35 -1.70
N GLN A 132 5.24 13.58 -2.00
CA GLN A 132 6.52 14.15 -1.61
C GLN A 132 6.26 15.40 -0.80
N THR A 133 6.70 15.40 0.45
CA THR A 133 6.54 16.55 1.34
C THR A 133 7.50 17.66 0.95
N THR A 134 6.97 18.89 0.78
CA THR A 134 7.75 20.07 0.45
C THR A 134 7.76 21.09 1.60
N LEU A 135 7.47 20.64 2.82
CA LEU A 135 7.52 21.46 4.02
C LEU A 135 8.91 22.04 4.27
N PRO A 136 9.01 23.12 5.06
CA PRO A 136 10.27 23.78 5.30
C PRO A 136 11.39 22.83 5.72
N ARG A 137 12.60 23.22 5.35
CA ARG A 137 13.83 22.47 5.60
C ARG A 137 13.90 22.00 7.06
N GLY A 138 14.15 20.70 7.25
CA GLY A 138 14.24 20.08 8.57
C GLY A 138 13.02 19.29 9.01
N TRP A 139 11.87 19.53 8.38
CA TRP A 139 10.74 18.65 8.64
C TRP A 139 10.88 17.37 7.86
N ARG A 140 10.96 16.30 8.57
CA ARG A 140 10.78 14.97 7.97
C ARG A 140 9.75 14.28 8.82
N PRO A 141 8.80 13.53 8.19
CA PRO A 141 8.21 12.49 8.99
C PRO A 141 9.41 11.74 9.55
N THR A 142 9.57 11.78 10.84
CA THR A 142 10.57 10.97 11.52
C THR A 142 10.56 9.65 10.78
N SER A 143 11.73 9.26 10.36
CA SER A 143 11.93 7.96 9.74
C SER A 143 10.95 7.03 10.40
N ALA A 144 10.03 6.57 9.60
CA ALA A 144 9.02 5.70 10.08
C ALA A 144 9.65 4.70 11.00
N PRO A 145 9.05 4.45 12.13
CA PRO A 145 9.58 3.51 13.07
C PRO A 145 9.80 2.21 12.33
N VAL A 146 11.05 1.86 12.23
CA VAL A 146 11.43 0.58 11.69
C VAL A 146 11.00 -0.46 12.69
#